data_12fe3999947260307e3e9264a92df1ca
#
_entry.id   12fe3999947260307e3e9264a92df1ca
#
_cell.length_a   1.000
_cell.length_b   1.000
_cell.length_c   1.000
_cell.angle_alpha   90.00
_cell.angle_beta   90.00
_cell.angle_gamma   90.00
#
_symmetry.space_group_name_H-M   'P 1'
#
loop_
_entity.id
_entity.type
_entity.pdbx_description
1 polymer ?
#
loop_
_entity_poly.entity_id
_entity_poly.type
_entity_poly.pdbx_seq_one_letter_code
_entity_poly.pdbx_strand_id
1 'polypeptide(L)'
;MTNFSIEVASEKHIPYVAEILQTIEEAAKDRGTGIAKRNPEYVAQKMREGKAVIAMDGDKFAGFSYIECWDHGHFVANSGLIVKPEYRKMGLAKQIKARIVELSQEMFPNAKIFSLTTGAAVMKMNTELGFKPVTFQDLTTDPKFWKGCESCINYDVLCRNNFERCLCTGLLFEPPHRKRVVVAYSGGLDTSYTVMYLAKELGYEVHAVCADTGGFSAEQLRQNEENAYKLGATKYATLDVQQEYYEKSIRYMVYGNVLRNGTYPISVSSERIFQALAIARYAREVEADAIAHGSTGAGNDQVRFDMTFLVAAPGVEIITLTRDKALTRQEEIDYLNAHGFAADFEKLKYSYNVGLWGTSICGGEILDSKQGLPETAYLKQVTKDGEEDIVLEFKNGELVGVNDTTYDDGVKAIQAVEEIAAPYGIGRDMHVGDTIIGIKGRVGFEAAAPMLIISAHKFLEKFTLSKWQQYWKDQVANWYGMFLHESQYMEPVMRDIEAMLESSQRNVNGKVTMHLRPYMFETVGVDSKDDLVKTKLGEYGEMQKGWTSEEAKGFIKVLSTPLRVYYANHDDETL
;
A
#
# COMPACT_ATOMS: atom_id res chain seq x y z
N MET A 1 -35.23 19.12 43.27
CA MET A 1 -34.32 18.08 42.75
C MET A 1 -32.93 18.62 42.81
N THR A 2 -32.02 17.96 43.53
CA THR A 2 -30.60 18.33 43.58
C THR A 2 -30.01 18.18 42.20
N ASN A 3 -29.49 19.25 41.63
CA ASN A 3 -28.91 19.23 40.29
C ASN A 3 -27.40 19.03 40.44
N PHE A 4 -26.93 17.79 40.26
CA PHE A 4 -25.51 17.46 40.38
C PHE A 4 -24.76 17.94 39.14
N SER A 5 -23.58 18.56 39.32
CA SER A 5 -22.60 18.76 38.28
C SER A 5 -21.72 17.52 38.17
N ILE A 6 -21.65 16.89 36.98
CA ILE A 6 -20.79 15.73 36.72
C ILE A 6 -19.81 16.13 35.66
N GLU A 7 -18.54 16.26 36.03
CA GLU A 7 -17.50 16.79 35.15
C GLU A 7 -16.21 15.95 35.20
N VAL A 8 -15.37 16.13 34.20
CA VAL A 8 -14.02 15.55 34.19
C VAL A 8 -13.23 16.28 35.30
N ALA A 9 -12.66 15.51 36.21
CA ALA A 9 -11.89 16.05 37.28
C ALA A 9 -10.57 16.68 36.81
N SER A 10 -10.15 17.77 37.45
CA SER A 10 -8.96 18.53 37.10
C SER A 10 -8.27 19.04 38.37
N GLU A 11 -7.22 19.85 38.24
CA GLU A 11 -6.48 20.42 39.37
C GLU A 11 -7.36 21.13 40.43
N LYS A 12 -8.44 21.81 40.02
CA LYS A 12 -9.37 22.48 40.94
C LYS A 12 -10.04 21.53 41.95
N HIS A 13 -10.05 20.22 41.64
CA HIS A 13 -10.70 19.20 42.47
C HIS A 13 -9.74 18.46 43.43
N ILE A 14 -8.42 18.72 43.36
CA ILE A 14 -7.41 18.07 44.21
C ILE A 14 -7.71 18.27 45.73
N PRO A 15 -8.25 19.40 46.21
CA PRO A 15 -8.60 19.55 47.60
C PRO A 15 -9.58 18.49 48.14
N TYR A 16 -10.39 17.86 47.30
CA TYR A 16 -11.35 16.81 47.68
C TYR A 16 -10.74 15.41 47.78
N VAL A 17 -9.47 15.21 47.43
CA VAL A 17 -8.81 13.88 47.43
C VAL A 17 -8.90 13.20 48.79
N ALA A 18 -8.66 13.90 49.88
CA ALA A 18 -8.75 13.36 51.23
C ALA A 18 -10.17 12.85 51.55
N GLU A 19 -11.19 13.62 51.21
CA GLU A 19 -12.61 13.29 51.42
C GLU A 19 -13.04 12.10 50.54
N ILE A 20 -12.56 12.03 49.29
CA ILE A 20 -12.78 10.89 48.37
C ILE A 20 -12.23 9.61 48.99
N LEU A 21 -10.99 9.62 49.46
CA LEU A 21 -10.34 8.46 50.07
C LEU A 21 -11.03 8.01 51.34
N GLN A 22 -11.40 8.92 52.20
CA GLN A 22 -12.18 8.65 53.41
C GLN A 22 -13.51 7.97 53.05
N THR A 23 -14.25 8.49 52.06
CA THR A 23 -15.52 7.91 51.59
C THR A 23 -15.34 6.50 51.03
N ILE A 24 -14.22 6.24 50.35
CA ILE A 24 -13.89 4.89 49.84
C ILE A 24 -13.62 3.94 51.02
N GLU A 25 -12.86 4.35 52.02
CA GLU A 25 -12.52 3.50 53.18
C GLU A 25 -13.75 3.18 54.02
N GLU A 26 -14.61 4.15 54.29
CA GLU A 26 -15.87 3.97 55.02
C GLU A 26 -16.81 3.01 54.30
N ALA A 27 -16.97 3.18 52.97
CA ALA A 27 -17.79 2.28 52.15
C ALA A 27 -17.23 0.85 52.10
N ALA A 28 -15.91 0.64 52.20
CA ALA A 28 -15.28 -0.66 52.30
C ALA A 28 -15.64 -1.38 53.59
N LYS A 29 -15.56 -0.65 54.72
CA LYS A 29 -15.90 -1.18 56.05
C LYS A 29 -17.37 -1.57 56.11
N ASP A 30 -18.28 -0.70 55.64
CA ASP A 30 -19.73 -0.94 55.66
C ASP A 30 -20.16 -2.17 54.88
N ARG A 31 -19.45 -2.48 53.79
CA ARG A 31 -19.79 -3.61 52.88
C ARG A 31 -19.10 -4.91 53.27
N GLY A 32 -18.13 -4.90 54.17
CA GLY A 32 -17.29 -6.07 54.50
C GLY A 32 -16.51 -6.60 53.29
N THR A 33 -16.25 -5.73 52.30
CA THR A 33 -15.53 -6.09 51.06
C THR A 33 -14.17 -5.39 51.06
N GLY A 34 -13.14 -6.10 50.64
CA GLY A 34 -11.82 -5.47 50.50
C GLY A 34 -11.79 -4.53 49.31
N ILE A 35 -11.72 -3.24 49.59
CA ILE A 35 -11.34 -2.24 48.61
C ILE A 35 -9.85 -1.93 48.81
N ALA A 36 -9.06 -2.02 47.74
CA ALA A 36 -7.64 -1.72 47.81
C ALA A 36 -7.41 -0.28 48.30
N LYS A 37 -6.48 -0.08 49.27
CA LYS A 37 -6.05 1.24 49.70
C LYS A 37 -5.41 1.99 48.55
N ARG A 38 -5.79 3.26 48.42
CA ARG A 38 -5.26 4.11 47.36
C ARG A 38 -4.33 5.16 47.91
N ASN A 39 -3.26 5.43 47.16
CA ASN A 39 -2.35 6.52 47.47
C ASN A 39 -3.00 7.87 47.10
N PRO A 40 -3.02 8.89 47.97
CA PRO A 40 -3.56 10.20 47.66
C PRO A 40 -2.98 10.84 46.40
N GLU A 41 -1.67 10.76 46.24
CA GLU A 41 -1.00 11.32 45.06
C GLU A 41 -1.40 10.60 43.76
N TYR A 42 -1.64 9.29 43.79
CA TYR A 42 -2.13 8.53 42.65
C TYR A 42 -3.52 9.03 42.19
N VAL A 43 -4.44 9.31 43.13
CA VAL A 43 -5.77 9.83 42.80
C VAL A 43 -5.66 11.26 42.27
N ALA A 44 -4.82 12.12 42.90
CA ALA A 44 -4.55 13.47 42.43
C ALA A 44 -3.97 13.48 41.00
N GLN A 45 -3.07 12.54 40.68
CA GLN A 45 -2.50 12.40 39.33
C GLN A 45 -3.58 12.05 38.31
N LYS A 46 -4.51 11.12 38.62
CA LYS A 46 -5.64 10.79 37.72
C LYS A 46 -6.49 12.01 37.40
N MET A 47 -6.70 12.90 38.38
CA MET A 47 -7.41 14.16 38.16
C MET A 47 -6.63 15.13 37.27
N ARG A 48 -5.32 15.30 37.47
CA ARG A 48 -4.46 16.14 36.62
C ARG A 48 -4.42 15.66 35.19
N GLU A 49 -4.43 14.34 35.00
CA GLU A 49 -4.42 13.69 33.67
C GLU A 49 -5.80 13.72 32.98
N GLY A 50 -6.84 14.25 33.62
CA GLY A 50 -8.21 14.19 33.08
C GLY A 50 -8.80 12.78 33.02
N LYS A 51 -8.24 11.82 33.76
CA LYS A 51 -8.66 10.41 33.81
C LYS A 51 -9.60 10.09 34.96
N ALA A 52 -10.36 11.06 35.42
CA ALA A 52 -11.30 10.89 36.49
C ALA A 52 -12.57 11.72 36.27
N VAL A 53 -13.68 11.27 36.83
CA VAL A 53 -14.97 11.97 36.85
C VAL A 53 -15.36 12.25 38.30
N ILE A 54 -15.76 13.48 38.58
CA ILE A 54 -16.24 13.91 39.87
C ILE A 54 -17.66 14.46 39.78
N ALA A 55 -18.49 14.14 40.76
CA ALA A 55 -19.81 14.72 40.91
C ALA A 55 -19.84 15.68 42.11
N MET A 56 -20.42 16.85 41.92
CA MET A 56 -20.49 17.92 42.90
C MET A 56 -21.95 18.35 43.14
N ASP A 57 -22.27 18.70 44.37
CA ASP A 57 -23.50 19.37 44.76
C ASP A 57 -23.11 20.80 45.24
N GLY A 58 -23.10 21.77 44.29
CA GLY A 58 -22.42 23.05 44.51
C GLY A 58 -20.93 22.83 44.77
N ASP A 59 -20.44 23.28 45.92
CA ASP A 59 -19.05 23.11 46.33
C ASP A 59 -18.80 21.85 47.19
N LYS A 60 -19.79 20.96 47.29
CA LYS A 60 -19.67 19.74 48.09
C LYS A 60 -19.39 18.54 47.18
N PHE A 61 -18.40 17.73 47.58
CA PHE A 61 -18.13 16.45 46.94
C PHE A 61 -19.31 15.50 47.12
N ALA A 62 -19.77 14.88 46.00
CA ALA A 62 -20.90 13.96 46.01
C ALA A 62 -20.51 12.56 45.53
N GLY A 63 -19.60 12.41 44.57
CA GLY A 63 -19.18 11.11 44.08
C GLY A 63 -17.98 11.17 43.09
N PHE A 64 -17.34 10.02 42.84
CA PHE A 64 -16.09 9.95 42.09
C PHE A 64 -15.93 8.61 41.38
N SER A 65 -15.18 8.59 40.27
CA SER A 65 -14.66 7.40 39.59
C SER A 65 -13.46 7.79 38.74
N TYR A 66 -12.57 6.83 38.43
CA TYR A 66 -11.38 7.10 37.61
C TYR A 66 -11.02 5.93 36.69
N ILE A 67 -10.15 6.22 35.69
CA ILE A 67 -9.70 5.33 34.66
C ILE A 67 -8.31 4.77 34.97
N GLU A 68 -8.14 3.48 34.82
CA GLU A 68 -6.84 2.77 34.85
C GLU A 68 -6.64 2.05 33.53
N CYS A 69 -5.44 2.15 32.94
CA CYS A 69 -5.09 1.53 31.65
C CYS A 69 -4.12 0.38 31.87
N TRP A 70 -4.33 -0.72 31.17
CA TRP A 70 -3.59 -1.96 31.25
C TRP A 70 -3.26 -2.49 29.86
N ASP A 71 -2.26 -3.36 29.74
CA ASP A 71 -1.85 -3.97 28.47
C ASP A 71 -1.67 -2.92 27.35
N HIS A 72 -0.87 -1.88 27.64
CA HIS A 72 -0.58 -0.78 26.70
C HIS A 72 -1.82 -0.07 26.13
N GLY A 73 -2.92 -0.03 26.91
CA GLY A 73 -4.15 0.65 26.51
C GLY A 73 -5.19 -0.26 25.84
N HIS A 74 -4.94 -1.56 25.71
CA HIS A 74 -5.94 -2.51 25.21
C HIS A 74 -7.08 -2.74 26.19
N PHE A 75 -6.81 -2.60 27.49
CA PHE A 75 -7.80 -2.72 28.54
C PHE A 75 -7.89 -1.46 29.39
N VAL A 76 -9.11 -1.06 29.73
CA VAL A 76 -9.41 0.08 30.59
C VAL A 76 -10.30 -0.38 31.75
N ALA A 77 -9.85 -0.19 32.97
CA ALA A 77 -10.66 -0.43 34.16
C ALA A 77 -11.32 0.87 34.63
N ASN A 78 -12.63 0.85 34.88
CA ASN A 78 -13.31 1.91 35.57
C ASN A 78 -13.31 1.62 37.07
N SER A 79 -12.42 2.28 37.80
CA SER A 79 -12.13 2.03 39.21
C SER A 79 -12.68 3.10 40.12
N GLY A 80 -12.82 2.76 41.39
CA GLY A 80 -13.11 3.71 42.48
C GLY A 80 -14.49 4.38 42.42
N LEU A 81 -15.50 3.74 41.79
CA LEU A 81 -16.86 4.30 41.81
C LEU A 81 -17.42 4.39 43.22
N ILE A 82 -17.62 5.59 43.68
CA ILE A 82 -18.11 5.91 45.03
C ILE A 82 -19.09 7.07 45.00
N VAL A 83 -20.11 6.98 45.86
CA VAL A 83 -21.08 8.07 46.13
C VAL A 83 -21.22 8.20 47.64
N LYS A 84 -21.17 9.44 48.15
CA LYS A 84 -21.34 9.73 49.56
C LYS A 84 -22.68 9.24 50.07
N PRO A 85 -22.78 8.77 51.34
CA PRO A 85 -23.99 8.20 51.93
C PRO A 85 -25.24 9.05 51.73
N GLU A 86 -25.15 10.36 51.93
CA GLU A 86 -26.25 11.31 51.80
C GLU A 86 -26.82 11.46 50.40
N TYR A 87 -26.04 11.12 49.33
CA TYR A 87 -26.46 11.21 47.94
C TYR A 87 -26.78 9.84 47.32
N ARG A 88 -26.78 8.76 48.11
CA ARG A 88 -27.15 7.41 47.63
C ARG A 88 -28.63 7.34 47.32
N LYS A 89 -29.01 6.42 46.42
CA LYS A 89 -30.38 6.18 45.93
C LYS A 89 -30.98 7.35 45.11
N MET A 90 -30.19 8.36 44.74
CA MET A 90 -30.60 9.47 43.85
C MET A 90 -30.22 9.27 42.39
N GLY A 91 -29.75 8.09 42.00
CA GLY A 91 -29.32 7.79 40.64
C GLY A 91 -27.92 8.31 40.27
N LEU A 92 -27.21 8.97 41.19
CA LEU A 92 -25.93 9.62 40.93
C LEU A 92 -24.82 8.63 40.50
N ALA A 93 -24.77 7.44 41.10
CA ALA A 93 -23.80 6.41 40.70
C ALA A 93 -23.92 6.00 39.22
N LYS A 94 -25.15 5.93 38.70
CA LYS A 94 -25.40 5.60 37.28
C LYS A 94 -24.90 6.73 36.38
N GLN A 95 -25.10 7.98 36.74
CA GLN A 95 -24.64 9.13 35.96
C GLN A 95 -23.11 9.22 35.93
N ILE A 96 -22.44 9.02 37.08
CA ILE A 96 -20.98 8.99 37.16
C ILE A 96 -20.44 7.82 36.29
N LYS A 97 -21.07 6.64 36.42
CA LYS A 97 -20.64 5.46 35.63
C LYS A 97 -20.83 5.67 34.13
N ALA A 98 -21.92 6.26 33.70
CA ALA A 98 -22.15 6.58 32.29
C ALA A 98 -21.06 7.56 31.80
N ARG A 99 -20.79 8.64 32.52
CA ARG A 99 -19.78 9.62 32.10
C ARG A 99 -18.35 9.06 32.08
N ILE A 100 -17.98 8.19 33.05
CA ILE A 100 -16.64 7.58 33.03
C ILE A 100 -16.48 6.56 31.90
N VAL A 101 -17.55 5.88 31.48
CA VAL A 101 -17.53 4.99 30.29
C VAL A 101 -17.36 5.83 29.03
N GLU A 102 -18.12 6.92 28.87
CA GLU A 102 -17.97 7.86 27.76
C GLU A 102 -16.53 8.42 27.70
N LEU A 103 -16.00 8.90 28.82
CA LEU A 103 -14.63 9.40 28.91
C LEU A 103 -13.60 8.32 28.54
N SER A 104 -13.85 7.07 28.95
CA SER A 104 -12.99 5.94 28.59
C SER A 104 -12.99 5.69 27.08
N GLN A 105 -14.14 5.80 26.42
CA GLN A 105 -14.27 5.66 24.97
C GLN A 105 -13.66 6.85 24.20
N GLU A 106 -13.82 8.08 24.73
CA GLU A 106 -13.19 9.28 24.18
C GLU A 106 -11.65 9.18 24.18
N MET A 107 -11.08 8.70 25.30
CA MET A 107 -9.62 8.61 25.47
C MET A 107 -9.00 7.36 24.86
N PHE A 108 -9.74 6.25 24.82
CA PHE A 108 -9.28 4.93 24.39
C PHE A 108 -10.36 4.25 23.51
N PRO A 109 -10.56 4.73 22.26
CA PRO A 109 -11.70 4.31 21.43
C PRO A 109 -11.78 2.80 21.14
N ASN A 110 -10.63 2.12 21.12
CA ASN A 110 -10.51 0.70 20.80
C ASN A 110 -10.31 -0.20 22.03
N ALA A 111 -10.23 0.38 23.23
CA ALA A 111 -9.98 -0.38 24.45
C ALA A 111 -11.23 -1.12 24.92
N LYS A 112 -11.03 -2.36 25.38
CA LYS A 112 -12.04 -3.09 26.14
C LYS A 112 -12.16 -2.48 27.53
N ILE A 113 -13.38 -2.03 27.92
CA ILE A 113 -13.59 -1.42 29.23
C ILE A 113 -14.13 -2.49 30.17
N PHE A 114 -13.51 -2.67 31.33
CA PHE A 114 -13.92 -3.68 32.27
C PHE A 114 -14.14 -3.17 33.70
N SER A 115 -14.85 -3.96 34.47
CA SER A 115 -15.14 -3.66 35.89
C SER A 115 -15.24 -4.96 36.67
N LEU A 116 -14.67 -4.98 37.87
CA LEU A 116 -14.86 -6.08 38.83
C LEU A 116 -15.80 -5.63 39.94
N THR A 117 -16.78 -6.43 40.29
CA THR A 117 -17.71 -6.09 41.38
C THR A 117 -18.28 -7.32 42.09
N THR A 118 -18.49 -7.19 43.43
CA THR A 118 -19.30 -8.14 44.20
C THR A 118 -20.75 -7.66 44.39
N GLY A 119 -21.06 -6.42 43.96
CA GLY A 119 -22.33 -5.75 44.24
C GLY A 119 -23.36 -5.94 43.11
N ALA A 120 -24.52 -6.56 43.41
CA ALA A 120 -25.61 -6.74 42.43
C ALA A 120 -26.11 -5.41 41.82
N ALA A 121 -26.11 -4.31 42.57
CA ALA A 121 -26.51 -2.99 42.09
C ALA A 121 -25.53 -2.45 41.01
N VAL A 122 -24.22 -2.65 41.22
CA VAL A 122 -23.18 -2.26 40.24
C VAL A 122 -23.25 -3.17 39.00
N MET A 123 -23.49 -4.47 39.22
CA MET A 123 -23.70 -5.42 38.12
C MET A 123 -24.85 -4.99 37.21
N LYS A 124 -26.02 -4.73 37.80
CA LYS A 124 -27.21 -4.26 37.07
C LYS A 124 -26.92 -2.98 36.28
N MET A 125 -26.30 -2.00 36.92
CA MET A 125 -25.96 -0.72 36.31
C MET A 125 -24.99 -0.88 35.12
N ASN A 126 -23.96 -1.71 35.27
CA ASN A 126 -23.01 -2.01 34.18
C ASN A 126 -23.71 -2.74 33.02
N THR A 127 -24.59 -3.71 33.29
CA THR A 127 -25.35 -4.42 32.26
C THR A 127 -26.27 -3.48 31.47
N GLU A 128 -26.92 -2.53 32.17
CA GLU A 128 -27.73 -1.49 31.51
C GLU A 128 -26.89 -0.54 30.62
N LEU A 129 -25.59 -0.42 30.85
CA LEU A 129 -24.62 0.34 30.05
C LEU A 129 -23.95 -0.51 28.96
N GLY A 130 -24.37 -1.76 28.77
CA GLY A 130 -23.88 -2.66 27.70
C GLY A 130 -22.73 -3.57 28.12
N PHE A 131 -22.32 -3.58 29.39
CA PHE A 131 -21.33 -4.56 29.86
C PHE A 131 -21.94 -5.96 29.94
N LYS A 132 -21.15 -6.97 29.56
CA LYS A 132 -21.52 -8.39 29.66
C LYS A 132 -20.69 -9.08 30.75
N PRO A 133 -21.30 -9.97 31.55
CA PRO A 133 -20.54 -10.82 32.46
C PRO A 133 -19.57 -11.72 31.67
N VAL A 134 -18.33 -11.78 32.14
CA VAL A 134 -17.24 -12.56 31.51
C VAL A 134 -16.41 -13.28 32.58
N THR A 135 -15.59 -14.23 32.14
CA THR A 135 -14.59 -14.87 32.98
C THR A 135 -13.39 -13.93 33.18
N PHE A 136 -12.54 -14.22 34.18
CA PHE A 136 -11.35 -13.39 34.38
C PHE A 136 -10.30 -13.61 33.28
N GLN A 137 -10.38 -14.71 32.55
CA GLN A 137 -9.54 -14.98 31.37
C GLN A 137 -9.82 -14.04 30.20
N ASP A 138 -11.00 -13.45 30.15
CA ASP A 138 -11.40 -12.45 29.13
C ASP A 138 -10.95 -11.03 29.48
N LEU A 139 -10.35 -10.84 30.68
CA LEU A 139 -9.86 -9.56 31.19
C LEU A 139 -8.34 -9.43 30.95
N THR A 140 -7.78 -8.30 31.41
CA THR A 140 -6.33 -8.04 31.31
C THR A 140 -5.51 -9.13 31.98
N THR A 141 -4.43 -9.55 31.33
CA THR A 141 -3.44 -10.48 31.87
C THR A 141 -2.29 -9.77 32.61
N ASP A 142 -2.30 -8.44 32.68
CA ASP A 142 -1.25 -7.66 33.34
C ASP A 142 -1.13 -8.02 34.83
N PRO A 143 0.02 -8.56 35.28
CA PRO A 143 0.21 -8.94 36.69
C PRO A 143 0.06 -7.77 37.66
N LYS A 144 0.31 -6.53 37.20
CA LYS A 144 0.18 -5.33 38.03
C LYS A 144 -1.28 -5.04 38.40
N PHE A 145 -2.22 -5.36 37.50
CA PHE A 145 -3.65 -5.24 37.82
C PHE A 145 -4.03 -6.21 38.96
N TRP A 146 -3.68 -7.47 38.81
CA TRP A 146 -4.01 -8.54 39.76
C TRP A 146 -3.32 -8.36 41.12
N LYS A 147 -2.14 -7.71 41.14
CA LYS A 147 -1.48 -7.31 42.40
C LYS A 147 -2.34 -6.35 43.23
N GLY A 148 -3.20 -5.57 42.59
CA GLY A 148 -4.18 -4.72 43.29
C GLY A 148 -5.16 -5.49 44.18
N CYS A 149 -5.37 -6.79 43.92
CA CYS A 149 -6.23 -7.65 44.74
C CYS A 149 -5.55 -8.18 46.03
N GLU A 150 -4.23 -8.03 46.21
CA GLU A 150 -3.49 -8.52 47.40
C GLU A 150 -4.04 -8.00 48.73
N SER A 151 -4.59 -6.78 48.73
CA SER A 151 -5.19 -6.16 49.92
C SER A 151 -6.65 -6.56 50.14
N CYS A 152 -7.24 -7.38 49.28
CA CYS A 152 -8.63 -7.81 49.37
C CYS A 152 -8.78 -9.00 50.31
N ILE A 153 -9.84 -9.00 51.15
CA ILE A 153 -10.13 -10.12 52.06
C ILE A 153 -10.41 -11.45 51.32
N ASN A 154 -10.75 -11.39 50.05
CA ASN A 154 -11.04 -12.56 49.16
C ASN A 154 -9.83 -12.95 48.31
N TYR A 155 -8.62 -12.43 48.59
CA TYR A 155 -7.43 -12.70 47.81
C TYR A 155 -7.06 -14.17 47.81
N ASP A 156 -7.27 -14.88 48.92
CA ASP A 156 -7.06 -16.31 49.02
C ASP A 156 -7.97 -17.13 48.11
N VAL A 157 -9.20 -16.64 47.84
CA VAL A 157 -10.12 -17.28 46.87
C VAL A 157 -9.57 -17.12 45.44
N LEU A 158 -9.04 -15.94 45.12
CA LEU A 158 -8.43 -15.67 43.81
C LEU A 158 -7.20 -16.55 43.59
N CYS A 159 -6.31 -16.63 44.55
CA CYS A 159 -5.10 -17.46 44.49
C CYS A 159 -5.41 -18.95 44.35
N ARG A 160 -6.37 -19.48 45.13
CA ARG A 160 -6.80 -20.89 45.04
C ARG A 160 -7.40 -21.27 43.70
N ASN A 161 -7.91 -20.30 42.95
CA ASN A 161 -8.47 -20.51 41.61
C ASN A 161 -7.50 -20.06 40.49
N ASN A 162 -6.19 -19.98 40.77
CA ASN A 162 -5.17 -19.59 39.80
C ASN A 162 -5.49 -18.30 39.03
N PHE A 163 -6.08 -17.30 39.70
CA PHE A 163 -6.52 -16.02 39.14
C PHE A 163 -7.63 -16.12 38.06
N GLU A 164 -8.26 -17.26 37.90
CA GLU A 164 -9.33 -17.45 36.93
C GLU A 164 -10.71 -17.09 37.47
N ARG A 165 -10.91 -17.13 38.79
CA ARG A 165 -12.21 -16.90 39.47
C ARG A 165 -12.02 -16.28 40.86
N CYS A 166 -13.00 -15.45 41.22
CA CYS A 166 -13.14 -14.89 42.56
C CYS A 166 -14.63 -14.68 42.88
N LEU A 167 -14.94 -14.14 44.06
CA LEU A 167 -16.30 -13.70 44.39
C LEU A 167 -16.75 -12.44 43.63
N CYS A 168 -15.81 -11.74 42.98
CA CYS A 168 -16.14 -10.67 42.06
C CYS A 168 -16.63 -11.24 40.73
N THR A 169 -17.60 -10.57 40.11
CA THR A 169 -17.99 -10.80 38.73
C THR A 169 -17.19 -9.86 37.82
N GLY A 170 -16.55 -10.42 36.81
CA GLY A 170 -15.96 -9.67 35.70
C GLY A 170 -17.07 -9.17 34.77
N LEU A 171 -17.00 -7.94 34.39
CA LEU A 171 -17.94 -7.30 33.48
C LEU A 171 -17.12 -6.57 32.39
N LEU A 172 -17.36 -6.90 31.14
CA LEU A 172 -16.62 -6.39 29.98
C LEU A 172 -17.57 -5.64 29.05
N PHE A 173 -17.18 -4.44 28.69
CA PHE A 173 -17.77 -3.67 27.59
C PHE A 173 -16.75 -3.67 26.46
N GLU A 174 -17.14 -4.22 25.32
CA GLU A 174 -16.40 -4.16 24.09
C GLU A 174 -16.98 -3.01 23.25
N PRO A 175 -16.15 -1.98 22.93
CA PRO A 175 -16.63 -0.95 22.02
C PRO A 175 -17.01 -1.61 20.70
N PRO A 176 -17.99 -1.11 19.96
CA PRO A 176 -18.27 -1.61 18.63
C PRO A 176 -16.98 -1.54 17.80
N HIS A 177 -16.56 -2.69 17.26
CA HIS A 177 -15.39 -2.77 16.40
C HIS A 177 -15.59 -1.84 15.20
N ARG A 178 -14.83 -0.76 15.13
CA ARG A 178 -14.78 0.07 13.94
C ARG A 178 -13.97 -0.67 12.89
N LYS A 179 -14.63 -1.04 11.81
CA LYS A 179 -13.99 -1.73 10.70
C LYS A 179 -12.82 -0.87 10.18
N ARG A 180 -11.60 -1.41 10.20
CA ARG A 180 -10.41 -0.74 9.68
C ARG A 180 -10.26 -1.05 8.20
N VAL A 181 -10.18 -0.01 7.38
CA VAL A 181 -10.08 -0.14 5.92
C VAL A 181 -8.84 0.59 5.42
N VAL A 182 -8.01 -0.12 4.67
CA VAL A 182 -6.91 0.46 3.92
C VAL A 182 -7.38 0.82 2.52
N VAL A 183 -7.34 2.08 2.16
CA VAL A 183 -7.71 2.57 0.82
C VAL A 183 -6.45 2.76 -0.01
N ALA A 184 -6.36 2.10 -1.16
CA ALA A 184 -5.35 2.36 -2.19
C ALA A 184 -5.59 3.77 -2.77
N TYR A 185 -4.95 4.77 -2.17
CA TYR A 185 -5.26 6.18 -2.37
C TYR A 185 -4.25 6.83 -3.32
N SER A 186 -4.73 7.34 -4.44
CA SER A 186 -3.92 8.04 -5.45
C SER A 186 -4.11 9.56 -5.46
N GLY A 187 -5.04 10.08 -4.65
CA GLY A 187 -5.47 11.48 -4.72
C GLY A 187 -6.46 11.79 -5.86
N GLY A 188 -6.81 10.79 -6.67
CA GLY A 188 -7.80 10.92 -7.75
C GLY A 188 -9.25 10.94 -7.23
N LEU A 189 -10.20 11.21 -8.13
CA LEU A 189 -11.62 11.35 -7.81
C LEU A 189 -12.17 10.10 -7.11
N ASP A 190 -12.06 8.92 -7.75
CA ASP A 190 -12.66 7.67 -7.28
C ASP A 190 -12.14 7.28 -5.88
N THR A 191 -10.83 7.47 -5.65
CA THR A 191 -10.21 7.16 -4.36
C THR A 191 -10.55 8.20 -3.29
N SER A 192 -10.72 9.47 -3.65
CA SER A 192 -11.18 10.52 -2.75
C SER A 192 -12.63 10.29 -2.32
N TYR A 193 -13.51 9.95 -3.26
CA TYR A 193 -14.87 9.52 -2.97
C TYR A 193 -14.86 8.33 -1.99
N THR A 194 -14.07 7.30 -2.29
CA THR A 194 -13.98 6.09 -1.47
C THR A 194 -13.58 6.40 -0.03
N VAL A 195 -12.52 7.20 0.18
CA VAL A 195 -12.08 7.61 1.53
C VAL A 195 -13.21 8.31 2.28
N MET A 196 -13.83 9.32 1.66
CA MET A 196 -14.88 10.10 2.32
C MET A 196 -16.12 9.27 2.64
N TYR A 197 -16.57 8.44 1.70
CA TYR A 197 -17.75 7.59 1.90
C TYR A 197 -17.55 6.58 3.04
N LEU A 198 -16.41 5.87 3.06
CA LEU A 198 -16.10 4.90 4.10
C LEU A 198 -15.98 5.55 5.48
N ALA A 199 -15.40 6.75 5.55
CA ALA A 199 -15.22 7.47 6.81
C ALA A 199 -16.53 8.09 7.33
N LYS A 200 -17.28 8.79 6.47
CA LYS A 200 -18.46 9.58 6.89
C LYS A 200 -19.74 8.78 6.91
N GLU A 201 -20.02 7.96 5.88
CA GLU A 201 -21.27 7.20 5.81
C GLU A 201 -21.21 5.89 6.59
N LEU A 202 -20.08 5.17 6.52
CA LEU A 202 -19.93 3.88 7.17
C LEU A 202 -19.23 3.95 8.53
N GLY A 203 -18.65 5.11 8.88
CA GLY A 203 -17.98 5.32 10.15
C GLY A 203 -16.73 4.44 10.36
N TYR A 204 -16.10 3.98 9.27
CA TYR A 204 -14.91 3.12 9.33
C TYR A 204 -13.66 3.88 9.76
N GLU A 205 -12.69 3.17 10.31
CA GLU A 205 -11.32 3.67 10.52
C GLU A 205 -10.59 3.55 9.19
N VAL A 206 -10.39 4.69 8.49
CA VAL A 206 -9.84 4.70 7.14
C VAL A 206 -8.36 5.07 7.16
N HIS A 207 -7.51 4.17 6.66
CA HIS A 207 -6.11 4.45 6.35
C HIS A 207 -5.98 4.71 4.84
N ALA A 208 -5.70 5.95 4.44
CA ALA A 208 -5.41 6.29 3.06
C ALA A 208 -3.92 6.01 2.77
N VAL A 209 -3.64 5.11 1.83
CA VAL A 209 -2.27 4.64 1.56
C VAL A 209 -1.91 4.86 0.11
N CYS A 210 -0.90 5.70 -0.13
CA CYS A 210 -0.33 5.98 -1.44
C CYS A 210 0.91 5.12 -1.65
N ALA A 211 0.91 4.25 -2.65
CA ALA A 211 2.10 3.50 -3.06
C ALA A 211 2.78 4.24 -4.22
N ASP A 212 3.94 4.85 -3.95
CA ASP A 212 4.69 5.65 -4.91
C ASP A 212 5.66 4.81 -5.73
N THR A 213 5.40 4.75 -7.03
CA THR A 213 6.24 4.12 -8.06
C THR A 213 7.09 5.13 -8.84
N GLY A 214 7.33 6.32 -8.28
CA GLY A 214 8.11 7.40 -8.89
C GLY A 214 7.27 8.36 -9.76
N GLY A 215 5.94 8.34 -9.61
CA GLY A 215 5.02 9.20 -10.36
C GLY A 215 4.62 10.48 -9.65
N PHE A 216 4.97 10.64 -8.38
CA PHE A 216 4.57 11.78 -7.57
C PHE A 216 5.75 12.68 -7.21
N SER A 217 5.56 13.99 -7.32
CA SER A 217 6.47 14.95 -6.70
C SER A 217 6.23 15.02 -5.19
N ALA A 218 7.24 15.50 -4.43
CA ALA A 218 7.11 15.72 -2.99
C ALA A 218 5.93 16.65 -2.63
N GLU A 219 5.64 17.63 -3.48
CA GLU A 219 4.50 18.52 -3.32
C GLU A 219 3.17 17.80 -3.48
N GLN A 220 3.05 16.95 -4.51
CA GLN A 220 1.84 16.13 -4.73
C GLN A 220 1.60 15.15 -3.59
N LEU A 221 2.64 14.50 -3.05
CA LEU A 221 2.51 13.59 -1.90
C LEU A 221 2.02 14.35 -0.66
N ARG A 222 2.55 15.55 -0.39
CA ARG A 222 2.09 16.40 0.70
C ARG A 222 0.62 16.82 0.51
N GLN A 223 0.23 17.22 -0.70
CA GLN A 223 -1.15 17.58 -1.01
C GLN A 223 -2.10 16.38 -0.85
N ASN A 224 -1.66 15.18 -1.25
CA ASN A 224 -2.42 13.95 -1.06
C ASN A 224 -2.64 13.66 0.43
N GLU A 225 -1.64 13.84 1.27
CA GLU A 225 -1.76 13.69 2.71
C GLU A 225 -2.78 14.66 3.31
N GLU A 226 -2.67 15.95 3.00
CA GLU A 226 -3.61 16.97 3.47
C GLU A 226 -5.05 16.66 3.02
N ASN A 227 -5.22 16.27 1.77
CA ASN A 227 -6.53 15.91 1.22
C ASN A 227 -7.10 14.66 1.87
N ALA A 228 -6.29 13.62 2.12
CA ALA A 228 -6.74 12.41 2.79
C ALA A 228 -7.34 12.70 4.17
N TYR A 229 -6.70 13.55 4.96
CA TYR A 229 -7.24 13.96 6.27
C TYR A 229 -8.52 14.81 6.14
N LYS A 230 -8.60 15.73 5.16
CA LYS A 230 -9.83 16.51 4.89
C LYS A 230 -10.99 15.61 4.48
N LEU A 231 -10.71 14.51 3.78
CA LEU A 231 -11.71 13.51 3.37
C LEU A 231 -12.20 12.63 4.53
N GLY A 232 -11.50 12.65 5.67
CA GLY A 232 -11.86 11.92 6.87
C GLY A 232 -11.01 10.67 7.15
N ALA A 233 -9.89 10.50 6.47
CA ALA A 233 -8.95 9.45 6.81
C ALA A 233 -8.41 9.65 8.25
N THR A 234 -8.30 8.55 9.00
CA THR A 234 -7.69 8.54 10.34
C THR A 234 -6.18 8.48 10.28
N LYS A 235 -5.65 7.92 9.19
CA LYS A 235 -4.20 7.82 8.95
C LYS A 235 -3.91 7.96 7.46
N TYR A 236 -2.77 8.57 7.15
CA TYR A 236 -2.18 8.57 5.82
C TYR A 236 -0.79 7.93 5.86
N ALA A 237 -0.43 7.23 4.79
CA ALA A 237 0.91 6.71 4.61
C ALA A 237 1.32 6.76 3.12
N THR A 238 2.57 7.16 2.86
CA THR A 238 3.22 6.97 1.56
C THR A 238 4.18 5.80 1.67
N LEU A 239 4.04 4.83 0.75
CA LEU A 239 4.92 3.69 0.63
C LEU A 239 5.79 3.89 -0.62
N ASP A 240 7.08 4.12 -0.42
CA ASP A 240 8.04 4.15 -1.53
C ASP A 240 8.31 2.72 -1.99
N VAL A 241 7.94 2.41 -3.21
CA VAL A 241 8.11 1.09 -3.83
C VAL A 241 9.01 1.12 -5.07
N GLN A 242 9.66 2.25 -5.37
CA GLN A 242 10.46 2.44 -6.58
C GLN A 242 11.60 1.43 -6.69
N GLN A 243 12.36 1.25 -5.60
CA GLN A 243 13.49 0.32 -5.58
C GLN A 243 13.02 -1.14 -5.71
N GLU A 244 11.96 -1.52 -5.00
CA GLU A 244 11.39 -2.87 -5.12
C GLU A 244 10.86 -3.13 -6.54
N TYR A 245 10.22 -2.15 -7.15
CA TYR A 245 9.72 -2.23 -8.51
C TYR A 245 10.85 -2.36 -9.53
N TYR A 246 11.94 -1.61 -9.34
CA TYR A 246 13.15 -1.76 -10.15
C TYR A 246 13.73 -3.18 -10.03
N GLU A 247 14.06 -3.61 -8.82
CA GLU A 247 14.76 -4.88 -8.57
C GLU A 247 13.97 -6.11 -8.98
N LYS A 248 12.64 -6.07 -8.82
CA LYS A 248 11.78 -7.24 -9.02
C LYS A 248 11.05 -7.25 -10.36
N SER A 249 11.08 -6.15 -11.12
CA SER A 249 10.39 -6.11 -12.40
C SER A 249 11.15 -5.34 -13.48
N ILE A 250 11.49 -4.07 -13.28
CA ILE A 250 12.05 -3.24 -14.36
C ILE A 250 13.33 -3.86 -14.90
N ARG A 251 14.27 -4.29 -14.05
CA ARG A 251 15.52 -4.90 -14.50
C ARG A 251 15.29 -6.13 -15.39
N TYR A 252 14.28 -6.95 -15.11
CA TYR A 252 13.93 -8.09 -15.94
C TYR A 252 13.24 -7.69 -17.25
N MET A 253 12.50 -6.59 -17.24
CA MET A 253 11.97 -6.00 -18.47
C MET A 253 13.12 -5.49 -19.36
N VAL A 254 14.18 -4.92 -18.78
CA VAL A 254 15.40 -4.54 -19.49
C VAL A 254 16.12 -5.78 -20.02
N TYR A 255 16.40 -6.77 -19.17
CA TYR A 255 17.06 -8.04 -19.57
C TYR A 255 16.32 -8.76 -20.71
N GLY A 256 14.99 -8.71 -20.66
CA GLY A 256 14.11 -9.28 -21.68
C GLY A 256 13.93 -8.40 -22.93
N ASN A 257 14.34 -7.14 -22.91
CA ASN A 257 13.98 -6.15 -23.93
C ASN A 257 12.45 -6.10 -24.14
N VAL A 258 11.68 -6.10 -23.05
CA VAL A 258 10.23 -6.36 -23.07
C VAL A 258 9.46 -5.17 -23.62
N LEU A 259 8.87 -5.36 -24.78
CA LEU A 259 7.92 -4.44 -25.40
C LEU A 259 6.67 -5.21 -25.84
N ARG A 260 5.54 -4.94 -25.22
CA ARG A 260 4.27 -5.58 -25.62
C ARG A 260 3.92 -5.18 -27.06
N ASN A 261 3.66 -6.18 -27.90
CA ASN A 261 3.42 -6.02 -29.33
C ASN A 261 4.52 -5.20 -30.04
N GLY A 262 5.76 -5.28 -29.54
CA GLY A 262 6.90 -4.56 -30.10
C GLY A 262 6.92 -3.05 -29.88
N THR A 263 6.00 -2.50 -29.10
CA THR A 263 5.79 -1.05 -28.96
C THR A 263 5.78 -0.58 -27.51
N TYR A 264 4.97 -1.20 -26.64
CA TYR A 264 4.64 -0.66 -25.32
C TYR A 264 5.52 -1.25 -24.21
N PRO A 265 6.24 -0.43 -23.42
CA PRO A 265 7.15 -0.91 -22.38
C PRO A 265 6.44 -1.38 -21.09
N ILE A 266 5.14 -1.57 -21.10
CA ILE A 266 4.30 -2.12 -20.01
C ILE A 266 4.40 -1.28 -18.73
N SER A 267 4.52 0.03 -18.83
CA SER A 267 4.74 0.93 -17.70
C SER A 267 3.66 0.76 -16.60
N VAL A 268 2.40 1.00 -16.92
CA VAL A 268 1.29 0.94 -15.95
C VAL A 268 1.02 -0.46 -15.45
N SER A 269 1.02 -1.45 -16.35
CA SER A 269 0.65 -2.83 -15.98
C SER A 269 1.58 -3.41 -14.92
N SER A 270 2.88 -3.17 -15.07
CA SER A 270 3.89 -3.70 -14.15
C SER A 270 3.86 -2.99 -12.79
N GLU A 271 3.71 -1.67 -12.75
CA GLU A 271 3.73 -0.93 -11.48
C GLU A 271 2.53 -1.23 -10.58
N ARG A 272 1.33 -1.46 -11.15
CA ARG A 272 0.11 -1.76 -10.37
C ARG A 272 0.26 -2.96 -9.46
N ILE A 273 1.01 -3.95 -9.90
CA ILE A 273 1.29 -5.15 -9.11
C ILE A 273 2.09 -4.80 -7.86
N PHE A 274 3.13 -3.97 -7.98
CA PHE A 274 3.97 -3.58 -6.84
C PHE A 274 3.25 -2.60 -5.90
N GLN A 275 2.43 -1.72 -6.44
CA GLN A 275 1.53 -0.90 -5.63
C GLN A 275 0.58 -1.77 -4.80
N ALA A 276 -0.08 -2.75 -5.42
CA ALA A 276 -0.99 -3.65 -4.74
C ALA A 276 -0.29 -4.53 -3.69
N LEU A 277 0.91 -5.06 -3.98
CA LEU A 277 1.69 -5.85 -3.03
C LEU A 277 2.08 -5.03 -1.78
N ALA A 278 2.51 -3.78 -1.97
CA ALA A 278 2.86 -2.90 -0.87
C ALA A 278 1.65 -2.58 0.01
N ILE A 279 0.50 -2.26 -0.61
CA ILE A 279 -0.77 -2.00 0.08
C ILE A 279 -1.25 -3.24 0.84
N ALA A 280 -1.17 -4.43 0.23
CA ALA A 280 -1.53 -5.69 0.88
C ALA A 280 -0.67 -5.98 2.11
N ARG A 281 0.65 -5.73 2.04
CA ARG A 281 1.56 -5.85 3.19
C ARG A 281 1.18 -4.89 4.31
N TYR A 282 0.95 -3.62 3.98
CA TYR A 282 0.51 -2.62 4.94
C TYR A 282 -0.82 -3.00 5.60
N ALA A 283 -1.80 -3.47 4.82
CA ALA A 283 -3.09 -3.90 5.34
C ALA A 283 -2.96 -5.05 6.36
N ARG A 284 -2.08 -6.01 6.09
CA ARG A 284 -1.77 -7.10 7.04
C ARG A 284 -1.05 -6.60 8.29
N GLU A 285 -0.10 -5.67 8.15
CA GLU A 285 0.63 -5.08 9.27
C GLU A 285 -0.30 -4.34 10.25
N VAL A 286 -1.29 -3.64 9.72
CA VAL A 286 -2.27 -2.90 10.54
C VAL A 286 -3.50 -3.72 10.90
N GLU A 287 -3.51 -5.01 10.58
CA GLU A 287 -4.65 -5.91 10.82
C GLU A 287 -5.96 -5.32 10.27
N ALA A 288 -5.96 -4.89 9.01
CA ALA A 288 -7.12 -4.30 8.36
C ALA A 288 -8.19 -5.35 8.08
N ASP A 289 -9.44 -5.00 8.30
CA ASP A 289 -10.62 -5.83 7.97
C ASP A 289 -10.90 -5.84 6.45
N ALA A 290 -10.53 -4.73 5.77
CA ALA A 290 -10.75 -4.59 4.34
C ALA A 290 -9.66 -3.75 3.66
N ILE A 291 -9.52 -3.96 2.34
CA ILE A 291 -8.77 -3.11 1.42
C ILE A 291 -9.78 -2.54 0.41
N ALA A 292 -9.71 -1.23 0.15
CA ALA A 292 -10.55 -0.58 -0.85
C ALA A 292 -9.70 0.04 -1.95
N HIS A 293 -10.23 0.05 -3.18
CA HIS A 293 -9.62 0.76 -4.31
C HIS A 293 -10.68 1.38 -5.23
N GLY A 294 -10.28 2.40 -6.02
CA GLY A 294 -11.16 3.14 -6.91
C GLY A 294 -11.17 2.65 -8.36
N SER A 295 -10.71 1.42 -8.65
CA SER A 295 -10.72 0.93 -10.03
C SER A 295 -12.13 0.70 -10.53
N THR A 296 -12.44 1.24 -11.72
CA THR A 296 -13.73 1.05 -12.38
C THR A 296 -13.84 -0.30 -13.08
N GLY A 297 -15.06 -0.72 -13.42
CA GLY A 297 -15.29 -1.96 -14.17
C GLY A 297 -14.83 -1.93 -15.64
N ALA A 298 -14.37 -0.78 -16.15
CA ALA A 298 -14.01 -0.61 -17.55
C ALA A 298 -12.55 -0.94 -17.88
N GLY A 299 -11.64 -0.95 -16.88
CA GLY A 299 -10.19 -1.09 -17.07
C GLY A 299 -9.61 -2.41 -16.54
N ASN A 300 -8.32 -2.61 -16.81
CA ASN A 300 -7.56 -3.77 -16.35
C ASN A 300 -7.18 -3.69 -14.86
N ASP A 301 -7.12 -2.48 -14.30
CA ASP A 301 -6.57 -2.26 -12.95
C ASP A 301 -7.39 -2.94 -11.86
N GLN A 302 -8.71 -3.08 -12.04
CA GLN A 302 -9.56 -3.88 -11.16
C GLN A 302 -9.03 -5.33 -11.02
N VAL A 303 -8.65 -5.96 -12.14
CA VAL A 303 -8.11 -7.32 -12.13
C VAL A 303 -6.77 -7.37 -11.41
N ARG A 304 -5.89 -6.39 -11.68
CA ARG A 304 -4.55 -6.32 -11.09
C ARG A 304 -4.58 -6.15 -9.58
N PHE A 305 -5.43 -5.25 -9.08
CA PHE A 305 -5.59 -5.02 -7.65
C PHE A 305 -6.27 -6.21 -6.97
N ASP A 306 -7.45 -6.65 -7.47
CA ASP A 306 -8.20 -7.74 -6.84
C ASP A 306 -7.38 -9.03 -6.77
N MET A 307 -6.77 -9.47 -7.88
CA MET A 307 -5.94 -10.68 -7.88
C MET A 307 -4.79 -10.59 -6.89
N THR A 308 -4.09 -9.46 -6.87
CA THR A 308 -2.96 -9.28 -5.96
C THR A 308 -3.41 -9.29 -4.50
N PHE A 309 -4.52 -8.63 -4.16
CA PHE A 309 -5.06 -8.61 -2.80
C PHE A 309 -5.55 -9.98 -2.36
N LEU A 310 -6.26 -10.72 -3.21
CA LEU A 310 -6.72 -12.08 -2.90
C LEU A 310 -5.59 -13.03 -2.54
N VAL A 311 -4.43 -12.88 -3.19
CA VAL A 311 -3.25 -13.73 -2.96
C VAL A 311 -2.38 -13.20 -1.81
N ALA A 312 -2.11 -11.89 -1.76
CA ALA A 312 -1.15 -11.31 -0.83
C ALA A 312 -1.76 -10.95 0.54
N ALA A 313 -3.09 -10.79 0.63
CA ALA A 313 -3.83 -10.51 1.85
C ALA A 313 -5.05 -11.43 1.99
N PRO A 314 -4.85 -12.76 2.09
CA PRO A 314 -5.95 -13.71 2.14
C PRO A 314 -6.84 -13.46 3.37
N GLY A 315 -8.16 -13.47 3.16
CA GLY A 315 -9.15 -13.24 4.22
C GLY A 315 -9.49 -11.78 4.49
N VAL A 316 -8.79 -10.82 3.89
CA VAL A 316 -9.15 -9.40 3.92
C VAL A 316 -10.24 -9.13 2.89
N GLU A 317 -11.30 -8.42 3.26
CA GLU A 317 -12.39 -8.05 2.35
C GLU A 317 -11.92 -7.02 1.32
N ILE A 318 -12.35 -7.14 0.07
CA ILE A 318 -12.07 -6.15 -0.98
C ILE A 318 -13.32 -5.29 -1.20
N ILE A 319 -13.17 -3.97 -1.09
CA ILE A 319 -14.25 -2.99 -1.27
C ILE A 319 -13.98 -2.16 -2.53
N THR A 320 -14.94 -2.11 -3.43
CA THR A 320 -14.83 -1.42 -4.73
C THR A 320 -16.06 -0.56 -5.00
N LEU A 321 -16.24 0.51 -4.22
CA LEU A 321 -17.48 1.31 -4.23
C LEU A 321 -17.86 1.84 -5.62
N THR A 322 -16.90 2.38 -6.36
CA THR A 322 -17.12 2.94 -7.72
C THR A 322 -17.62 1.87 -8.68
N ARG A 323 -17.03 0.69 -8.65
CA ARG A 323 -17.43 -0.45 -9.49
C ARG A 323 -18.76 -1.04 -9.06
N ASP A 324 -18.93 -1.32 -7.76
CA ASP A 324 -20.07 -2.07 -7.23
C ASP A 324 -21.36 -1.25 -7.28
N LYS A 325 -21.25 0.07 -7.15
CA LYS A 325 -22.38 1.00 -7.28
C LYS A 325 -22.57 1.52 -8.71
N ALA A 326 -21.67 1.18 -9.64
CA ALA A 326 -21.64 1.70 -11.00
C ALA A 326 -21.75 3.23 -11.07
N LEU A 327 -20.99 3.92 -10.19
CA LEU A 327 -21.04 5.36 -10.04
C LEU A 327 -20.52 6.05 -11.30
N THR A 328 -21.19 7.12 -11.67
CA THR A 328 -20.69 8.05 -12.67
C THR A 328 -19.74 9.06 -12.03
N ARG A 329 -18.80 9.57 -12.82
CA ARG A 329 -17.88 10.63 -12.40
C ARG A 329 -18.62 11.85 -11.79
N GLN A 330 -19.78 12.21 -12.34
CA GLN A 330 -20.56 13.35 -11.85
C GLN A 330 -21.14 13.06 -10.45
N GLU A 331 -21.65 11.87 -10.21
CA GLU A 331 -22.18 11.49 -8.89
C GLU A 331 -21.09 11.55 -7.80
N GLU A 332 -19.87 11.14 -8.10
CA GLU A 332 -18.74 11.24 -7.18
C GLU A 332 -18.36 12.70 -6.89
N ILE A 333 -18.31 13.56 -7.92
CA ILE A 333 -18.06 14.99 -7.78
C ILE A 333 -19.14 15.65 -6.94
N ASP A 334 -20.41 15.38 -7.23
CA ASP A 334 -21.56 15.97 -6.52
C ASP A 334 -21.54 15.57 -5.04
N TYR A 335 -21.20 14.29 -4.75
CA TYR A 335 -21.06 13.82 -3.38
C TYR A 335 -19.94 14.54 -2.62
N LEU A 336 -18.74 14.65 -3.20
CA LEU A 336 -17.60 15.35 -2.59
C LEU A 336 -17.92 16.83 -2.33
N ASN A 337 -18.52 17.51 -3.29
CA ASN A 337 -18.94 18.91 -3.17
C ASN A 337 -19.99 19.10 -2.06
N ALA A 338 -21.00 18.23 -1.98
CA ALA A 338 -22.02 18.27 -0.93
C ALA A 338 -21.44 18.12 0.48
N HIS A 339 -20.28 17.46 0.61
CA HIS A 339 -19.58 17.26 1.87
C HIS A 339 -18.43 18.26 2.10
N GLY A 340 -18.35 19.32 1.29
CA GLY A 340 -17.40 20.44 1.47
C GLY A 340 -15.98 20.17 0.99
N PHE A 341 -15.78 19.16 0.14
CA PHE A 341 -14.50 18.91 -0.51
C PHE A 341 -14.59 19.28 -1.99
N ALA A 342 -14.24 20.52 -2.31
CA ALA A 342 -14.17 21.02 -3.69
C ALA A 342 -12.76 20.80 -4.23
N ALA A 343 -12.60 19.82 -5.10
CA ALA A 343 -11.39 19.67 -5.90
C ALA A 343 -11.73 19.83 -7.38
N ASP A 344 -10.81 20.41 -8.15
CA ASP A 344 -11.01 20.67 -9.58
C ASP A 344 -10.81 19.38 -10.40
N PHE A 345 -11.77 18.44 -10.26
CA PHE A 345 -11.81 17.21 -11.02
C PHE A 345 -12.45 17.36 -12.41
N GLU A 346 -13.03 18.53 -12.72
CA GLU A 346 -13.86 18.70 -13.91
C GLU A 346 -13.10 18.78 -15.24
N LYS A 347 -11.80 19.05 -15.20
CA LYS A 347 -11.04 19.46 -16.42
C LYS A 347 -10.18 18.38 -17.07
N LEU A 348 -10.18 17.15 -16.59
CA LEU A 348 -9.26 16.15 -17.15
C LEU A 348 -9.87 15.46 -18.38
N LYS A 349 -9.56 16.00 -19.57
CA LYS A 349 -9.83 15.34 -20.86
C LYS A 349 -9.11 14.01 -20.99
N TYR A 350 -7.97 13.86 -20.34
CA TYR A 350 -7.13 12.66 -20.32
C TYR A 350 -6.96 12.14 -18.90
N SER A 351 -6.84 10.83 -18.79
CA SER A 351 -6.41 10.15 -17.57
C SER A 351 -4.94 9.78 -17.70
N TYR A 352 -4.13 10.23 -16.77
CA TYR A 352 -2.69 9.99 -16.72
C TYR A 352 -2.33 9.00 -15.62
N ASN A 353 -1.44 8.07 -15.97
CA ASN A 353 -0.77 7.24 -14.97
C ASN A 353 0.73 7.44 -15.15
N VAL A 354 1.35 8.11 -14.19
CA VAL A 354 2.76 8.48 -14.19
C VAL A 354 3.52 7.56 -13.25
N GLY A 355 4.65 7.06 -13.69
CA GLY A 355 5.52 6.19 -12.87
C GLY A 355 6.97 6.24 -13.37
N LEU A 356 7.85 5.56 -12.65
CA LEU A 356 9.28 5.48 -12.97
C LEU A 356 9.55 4.94 -14.38
N TRP A 357 8.72 4.01 -14.87
CA TRP A 357 8.91 3.32 -16.15
C TRP A 357 8.05 3.89 -17.29
N GLY A 358 7.64 5.16 -17.17
CA GLY A 358 6.88 5.90 -18.17
C GLY A 358 5.48 6.30 -17.75
N THR A 359 4.84 7.04 -18.62
CA THR A 359 3.49 7.61 -18.42
C THR A 359 2.53 7.06 -19.46
N SER A 360 1.35 6.62 -19.04
CA SER A 360 0.26 6.30 -19.96
C SER A 360 -0.78 7.38 -19.99
N ILE A 361 -1.40 7.58 -21.16
CA ILE A 361 -2.38 8.61 -21.46
C ILE A 361 -3.61 7.96 -22.06
N CYS A 362 -4.74 8.04 -21.38
CA CYS A 362 -6.01 7.45 -21.82
C CYS A 362 -7.07 8.52 -22.03
N GLY A 363 -8.01 8.27 -22.94
CA GLY A 363 -9.13 9.20 -23.22
C GLY A 363 -8.84 10.18 -24.34
N GLY A 364 -9.70 11.19 -24.46
CA GLY A 364 -9.59 12.19 -25.52
C GLY A 364 -9.70 11.64 -26.93
N GLU A 365 -8.87 12.11 -27.84
CA GLU A 365 -8.90 11.77 -29.27
C GLU A 365 -8.65 10.31 -29.58
N ILE A 366 -7.90 9.59 -28.74
CA ILE A 366 -7.59 8.17 -28.99
C ILE A 366 -8.78 7.22 -28.83
N LEU A 367 -9.92 7.72 -28.38
CA LEU A 367 -11.18 6.95 -28.40
C LEU A 367 -11.69 6.74 -29.83
N ASP A 368 -11.32 7.62 -30.77
CA ASP A 368 -11.52 7.42 -32.20
C ASP A 368 -10.27 6.82 -32.85
N SER A 369 -10.40 5.65 -33.47
CA SER A 369 -9.28 4.92 -34.09
C SER A 369 -8.56 5.69 -35.20
N LYS A 370 -9.17 6.74 -35.75
CA LYS A 370 -8.60 7.58 -36.81
C LYS A 370 -7.73 8.73 -36.27
N GLN A 371 -7.73 8.94 -34.96
CA GLN A 371 -7.05 10.08 -34.34
C GLN A 371 -5.89 9.60 -33.45
N GLY A 372 -4.84 10.43 -33.37
CA GLY A 372 -3.75 10.31 -32.42
C GLY A 372 -3.85 11.34 -31.31
N LEU A 373 -2.97 11.25 -30.33
CA LEU A 373 -2.83 12.28 -29.29
C LEU A 373 -2.25 13.57 -29.90
N PRO A 374 -2.81 14.73 -29.62
CA PRO A 374 -2.17 16.01 -29.97
C PRO A 374 -0.95 16.27 -29.07
N GLU A 375 -0.03 17.11 -29.50
CA GLU A 375 1.18 17.48 -28.74
C GLU A 375 0.84 17.95 -27.32
N THR A 376 -0.23 18.68 -27.15
CA THR A 376 -0.71 19.22 -25.87
C THR A 376 -1.19 18.15 -24.88
N ALA A 377 -1.38 16.91 -25.32
CA ALA A 377 -1.79 15.80 -24.46
C ALA A 377 -0.62 15.19 -23.68
N TYR A 378 0.62 15.39 -24.14
CA TYR A 378 1.80 14.87 -23.46
C TYR A 378 2.17 15.77 -22.28
N LEU A 379 2.55 15.16 -21.14
CA LEU A 379 2.92 15.91 -19.93
C LEU A 379 4.29 16.59 -20.07
N LYS A 380 5.24 15.95 -20.74
CA LYS A 380 6.58 16.48 -20.98
C LYS A 380 6.64 17.06 -22.39
N GLN A 381 6.70 18.38 -22.48
CA GLN A 381 6.76 19.07 -23.76
C GLN A 381 8.15 19.01 -24.40
N VAL A 382 8.23 19.06 -25.72
CA VAL A 382 9.51 19.15 -26.44
C VAL A 382 10.13 20.53 -26.22
N THR A 383 11.33 20.56 -25.67
CA THR A 383 12.05 21.79 -25.33
C THR A 383 13.48 21.84 -25.91
N LYS A 384 13.95 20.72 -26.47
CA LYS A 384 15.25 20.63 -27.17
C LYS A 384 15.01 20.45 -28.66
N ASP A 385 15.71 21.22 -29.47
CA ASP A 385 15.65 21.23 -30.94
C ASP A 385 16.98 20.81 -31.59
N GLY A 386 18.05 20.68 -30.81
CA GLY A 386 19.38 20.24 -31.26
C GLY A 386 19.54 18.73 -31.30
N GLU A 387 20.76 18.30 -31.50
CA GLU A 387 21.18 16.91 -31.50
C GLU A 387 22.27 16.70 -30.44
N GLU A 388 22.27 15.57 -29.75
CA GLU A 388 23.32 15.20 -28.81
C GLU A 388 23.51 13.69 -28.72
N ASP A 389 24.72 13.26 -28.36
CA ASP A 389 24.99 11.87 -28.07
C ASP A 389 24.84 11.62 -26.57
N ILE A 390 24.22 10.47 -26.24
CA ILE A 390 24.20 9.93 -24.87
C ILE A 390 24.89 8.56 -24.87
N VAL A 391 25.68 8.30 -23.83
CA VAL A 391 26.35 7.01 -23.64
C VAL A 391 25.72 6.29 -22.47
N LEU A 392 25.20 5.09 -22.71
CA LEU A 392 24.61 4.21 -21.71
C LEU A 392 25.56 3.05 -21.41
N GLU A 393 26.01 2.93 -20.16
CA GLU A 393 26.91 1.85 -19.73
C GLU A 393 26.14 0.75 -19.02
N PHE A 394 26.34 -0.48 -19.48
CA PHE A 394 25.74 -1.68 -18.91
C PHE A 394 26.77 -2.60 -18.29
N LYS A 395 26.43 -3.20 -17.16
CA LYS A 395 27.21 -4.24 -16.49
C LYS A 395 26.28 -5.38 -16.09
N ASN A 396 26.57 -6.58 -16.60
CA ASN A 396 25.68 -7.75 -16.44
C ASN A 396 24.22 -7.43 -16.83
N GLY A 397 24.04 -6.66 -17.89
CA GLY A 397 22.75 -6.21 -18.39
C GLY A 397 22.07 -5.07 -17.62
N GLU A 398 22.56 -4.69 -16.46
CA GLU A 398 22.00 -3.55 -15.71
C GLU A 398 22.63 -2.23 -16.18
N LEU A 399 21.80 -1.19 -16.29
CA LEU A 399 22.25 0.17 -16.56
C LEU A 399 22.97 0.72 -15.32
N VAL A 400 24.27 0.94 -15.43
CA VAL A 400 25.14 1.42 -14.35
C VAL A 400 25.79 2.78 -14.63
N GLY A 401 25.66 3.30 -15.83
CA GLY A 401 26.25 4.60 -16.17
C GLY A 401 25.46 5.32 -17.26
N VAL A 402 25.44 6.65 -17.15
CA VAL A 402 24.88 7.59 -18.13
C VAL A 402 25.90 8.68 -18.36
N ASN A 403 26.41 8.76 -19.59
CA ASN A 403 27.57 9.60 -19.94
C ASN A 403 28.76 9.32 -19.01
N ASP A 404 29.30 10.35 -18.33
CA ASP A 404 30.43 10.23 -17.42
C ASP A 404 30.04 9.91 -15.96
N THR A 405 28.75 9.73 -15.68
CA THR A 405 28.25 9.48 -14.32
C THR A 405 27.91 8.01 -14.11
N THR A 406 28.46 7.42 -13.07
CA THR A 406 28.16 6.04 -12.64
C THR A 406 27.12 6.07 -11.54
N TYR A 407 26.19 5.12 -11.58
CA TYR A 407 25.11 4.94 -10.62
C TYR A 407 25.20 3.55 -9.98
N ASP A 408 25.06 3.49 -8.67
CA ASP A 408 24.86 2.28 -7.86
C ASP A 408 23.37 1.98 -7.61
N ASP A 409 22.51 2.86 -8.10
CA ASP A 409 21.05 2.85 -7.93
C ASP A 409 20.40 2.93 -9.32
N GLY A 410 19.72 1.82 -9.73
CA GLY A 410 19.10 1.74 -11.04
C GLY A 410 17.91 2.70 -11.21
N VAL A 411 17.23 3.07 -10.13
CA VAL A 411 16.16 4.08 -10.17
C VAL A 411 16.73 5.43 -10.60
N LYS A 412 17.85 5.85 -9.99
CA LYS A 412 18.53 7.12 -10.35
C LYS A 412 19.08 7.09 -11.77
N ALA A 413 19.61 5.95 -12.21
CA ALA A 413 20.09 5.80 -13.58
C ALA A 413 18.95 5.99 -14.60
N ILE A 414 17.78 5.40 -14.36
CA ILE A 414 16.59 5.57 -15.20
C ILE A 414 16.13 7.04 -15.20
N GLN A 415 16.08 7.67 -14.03
CA GLN A 415 15.70 9.08 -13.90
C GLN A 415 16.65 9.99 -14.70
N ALA A 416 17.95 9.74 -14.64
CA ALA A 416 18.95 10.50 -15.40
C ALA A 416 18.75 10.37 -16.92
N VAL A 417 18.44 9.17 -17.42
CA VAL A 417 18.11 8.97 -18.84
C VAL A 417 16.83 9.73 -19.21
N GLU A 418 15.81 9.68 -18.34
CA GLU A 418 14.55 10.37 -18.56
C GLU A 418 14.73 11.89 -18.64
N GLU A 419 15.54 12.48 -17.74
CA GLU A 419 15.84 13.92 -17.75
C GLU A 419 16.52 14.40 -19.04
N ILE A 420 17.40 13.55 -19.61
CA ILE A 420 18.10 13.87 -20.85
C ILE A 420 17.18 13.70 -22.07
N ALA A 421 16.42 12.61 -22.14
CA ALA A 421 15.73 12.16 -23.34
C ALA A 421 14.30 12.72 -23.49
N ALA A 422 13.58 12.91 -22.39
CA ALA A 422 12.20 13.40 -22.44
C ALA A 422 12.04 14.78 -23.08
N PRO A 423 12.98 15.74 -22.89
CA PRO A 423 12.94 17.03 -23.58
C PRO A 423 13.00 16.99 -25.12
N TYR A 424 13.37 15.84 -25.69
CA TYR A 424 13.32 15.60 -27.13
C TYR A 424 11.99 15.01 -27.61
N GLY A 425 11.04 14.68 -26.70
CA GLY A 425 9.80 13.98 -27.05
C GLY A 425 10.00 12.53 -27.47
N ILE A 426 11.13 11.94 -27.11
CA ILE A 426 11.47 10.54 -27.37
C ILE A 426 10.53 9.60 -26.61
N GLY A 427 10.25 8.41 -27.17
CA GLY A 427 9.48 7.37 -26.50
C GLY A 427 7.98 7.62 -26.45
N ARG A 428 7.46 8.48 -27.30
CA ARG A 428 6.02 8.73 -27.48
C ARG A 428 5.47 7.82 -28.56
N ASP A 429 4.42 7.08 -28.24
CA ASP A 429 3.73 6.22 -29.22
C ASP A 429 2.33 5.84 -28.69
N MET A 430 1.64 5.02 -29.45
CA MET A 430 0.31 4.50 -29.13
C MET A 430 0.31 2.99 -29.18
N HIS A 431 -0.09 2.38 -28.07
CA HIS A 431 -0.31 0.96 -28.00
C HIS A 431 -1.79 0.61 -28.30
N VAL A 432 -1.98 -0.44 -29.08
CA VAL A 432 -3.28 -1.09 -29.32
C VAL A 432 -3.16 -2.55 -28.93
N GLY A 433 -4.01 -3.01 -28.01
CA GLY A 433 -3.94 -4.39 -27.56
C GLY A 433 -5.20 -4.85 -26.82
N ASP A 434 -5.26 -6.15 -26.58
CA ASP A 434 -6.36 -6.73 -25.84
C ASP A 434 -6.18 -6.44 -24.34
N THR A 435 -7.27 -6.00 -23.71
CA THR A 435 -7.35 -5.89 -22.26
C THR A 435 -7.53 -7.27 -21.63
N ILE A 436 -7.23 -7.43 -20.35
CA ILE A 436 -7.45 -8.67 -19.60
C ILE A 436 -8.92 -9.09 -19.65
N ILE A 437 -9.83 -8.13 -19.71
CA ILE A 437 -11.28 -8.34 -19.77
C ILE A 437 -11.81 -8.62 -21.19
N GLY A 438 -10.93 -8.79 -22.19
CA GLY A 438 -11.27 -9.25 -23.53
C GLY A 438 -11.70 -8.18 -24.53
N ILE A 439 -11.53 -6.89 -24.21
CA ILE A 439 -11.85 -5.77 -25.12
C ILE A 439 -10.55 -5.15 -25.65
N LYS A 440 -10.49 -4.81 -26.94
CA LYS A 440 -9.35 -4.05 -27.47
C LYS A 440 -9.36 -2.63 -26.94
N GLY A 441 -8.21 -2.22 -26.40
CA GLY A 441 -7.97 -0.88 -25.88
C GLY A 441 -6.88 -0.15 -26.65
N ARG A 442 -6.92 1.19 -26.57
CA ARG A 442 -5.86 2.08 -27.06
C ARG A 442 -5.35 2.91 -25.90
N VAL A 443 -4.04 3.04 -25.82
CA VAL A 443 -3.37 3.87 -24.82
C VAL A 443 -2.20 4.60 -25.47
N GLY A 444 -2.16 5.91 -25.33
CA GLY A 444 -0.98 6.68 -25.65
C GLY A 444 0.02 6.60 -24.51
N PHE A 445 1.29 6.78 -24.79
CA PHE A 445 2.32 6.78 -23.76
C PHE A 445 3.49 7.69 -24.12
N GLU A 446 4.20 8.13 -23.09
CA GLU A 446 5.53 8.74 -23.15
C GLU A 446 6.45 7.98 -22.18
N ALA A 447 7.55 7.44 -22.72
CA ALA A 447 8.45 6.57 -21.98
C ALA A 447 9.87 6.68 -22.55
N ALA A 448 10.49 7.86 -22.38
CA ALA A 448 11.77 8.18 -23.00
C ALA A 448 12.89 7.26 -22.50
N ALA A 449 13.06 7.14 -21.17
CA ALA A 449 14.07 6.27 -20.59
C ALA A 449 13.84 4.79 -20.94
N PRO A 450 12.63 4.21 -20.79
CA PRO A 450 12.40 2.81 -21.16
C PRO A 450 12.76 2.49 -22.61
N MET A 451 12.36 3.34 -23.54
CA MET A 451 12.61 3.08 -24.97
C MET A 451 14.08 3.19 -25.32
N LEU A 452 14.80 4.17 -24.76
CA LEU A 452 16.25 4.28 -24.96
C LEU A 452 16.99 3.10 -24.33
N ILE A 453 16.72 2.79 -23.06
CA ILE A 453 17.43 1.75 -22.31
C ILE A 453 17.22 0.39 -22.97
N ILE A 454 15.96 0.03 -23.31
CA ILE A 454 15.65 -1.23 -23.98
C ILE A 454 16.37 -1.31 -25.34
N SER A 455 16.35 -0.22 -26.11
CA SER A 455 17.00 -0.20 -27.44
C SER A 455 18.51 -0.32 -27.36
N ALA A 456 19.15 0.40 -26.45
CA ALA A 456 20.58 0.33 -26.20
C ALA A 456 20.98 -1.08 -25.70
N HIS A 457 20.28 -1.61 -24.72
CA HIS A 457 20.50 -2.93 -24.16
C HIS A 457 20.37 -4.02 -25.23
N LYS A 458 19.29 -3.99 -26.01
CA LYS A 458 19.07 -4.92 -27.13
C LYS A 458 20.16 -4.82 -28.20
N PHE A 459 20.68 -3.60 -28.43
CA PHE A 459 21.79 -3.40 -29.38
C PHE A 459 23.09 -4.01 -28.84
N LEU A 460 23.41 -3.82 -27.57
CA LEU A 460 24.58 -4.43 -26.92
C LEU A 460 24.52 -5.95 -26.95
N GLU A 461 23.35 -6.54 -26.71
CA GLU A 461 23.17 -7.99 -26.74
C GLU A 461 23.48 -8.62 -28.12
N LYS A 462 23.25 -7.91 -29.22
CA LYS A 462 23.62 -8.40 -30.57
C LYS A 462 25.11 -8.60 -30.71
N PHE A 463 25.93 -7.89 -29.94
CA PHE A 463 27.38 -8.03 -29.94
C PHE A 463 27.89 -9.05 -28.92
N THR A 464 27.15 -9.32 -27.83
CA THR A 464 27.66 -10.08 -26.69
C THR A 464 27.01 -11.45 -26.48
N LEU A 465 25.85 -11.68 -27.07
CA LEU A 465 25.13 -12.96 -26.97
C LEU A 465 25.27 -13.81 -28.25
N SER A 466 25.36 -15.12 -28.07
CA SER A 466 25.28 -16.05 -29.18
C SER A 466 23.90 -16.05 -29.83
N LYS A 467 23.82 -16.50 -31.11
CA LYS A 467 22.56 -16.61 -31.85
C LYS A 467 21.46 -17.30 -31.06
N TRP A 468 21.75 -18.44 -30.43
CA TRP A 468 20.74 -19.23 -29.72
C TRP A 468 20.35 -18.65 -28.37
N GLN A 469 21.26 -17.95 -27.68
CA GLN A 469 20.92 -17.21 -26.47
C GLN A 469 19.92 -16.10 -26.76
N GLN A 470 20.14 -15.29 -27.83
CA GLN A 470 19.21 -14.24 -28.23
C GLN A 470 17.83 -14.82 -28.55
N TYR A 471 17.80 -15.87 -29.38
CA TYR A 471 16.55 -16.49 -29.83
C TYR A 471 15.69 -17.00 -28.65
N TRP A 472 16.28 -17.78 -27.74
CA TRP A 472 15.56 -18.32 -26.58
C TRP A 472 15.17 -17.24 -25.57
N LYS A 473 16.07 -16.29 -25.33
CA LYS A 473 15.79 -15.16 -24.44
C LYS A 473 14.56 -14.36 -24.91
N ASP A 474 14.48 -14.04 -26.18
CA ASP A 474 13.35 -13.28 -26.75
C ASP A 474 12.03 -14.05 -26.62
N GLN A 475 12.04 -15.38 -26.70
CA GLN A 475 10.83 -16.18 -26.50
C GLN A 475 10.32 -16.10 -25.05
N VAL A 476 11.20 -16.32 -24.07
CA VAL A 476 10.79 -16.27 -22.66
C VAL A 476 10.46 -14.86 -22.18
N ALA A 477 11.12 -13.85 -22.74
CA ALA A 477 10.85 -12.45 -22.45
C ALA A 477 9.45 -12.01 -22.90
N ASN A 478 8.97 -12.51 -24.03
CA ASN A 478 7.59 -12.29 -24.46
C ASN A 478 6.58 -12.84 -23.44
N TRP A 479 6.84 -14.02 -22.88
CA TRP A 479 6.00 -14.58 -21.82
C TRP A 479 6.09 -13.76 -20.53
N TYR A 480 7.29 -13.29 -20.15
CA TYR A 480 7.44 -12.39 -19.01
C TYR A 480 6.53 -11.15 -19.12
N GLY A 481 6.59 -10.48 -20.27
CA GLY A 481 5.75 -9.31 -20.54
C GLY A 481 4.24 -9.64 -20.56
N MET A 482 3.86 -10.82 -21.09
CA MET A 482 2.47 -11.27 -21.07
C MET A 482 1.98 -11.49 -19.65
N PHE A 483 2.71 -12.24 -18.83
CA PHE A 483 2.34 -12.49 -17.43
C PHE A 483 2.25 -11.20 -16.59
N LEU A 484 3.17 -10.25 -16.78
CA LEU A 484 3.05 -8.93 -16.13
C LEU A 484 1.77 -8.22 -16.54
N HIS A 485 1.45 -8.19 -17.83
CA HIS A 485 0.25 -7.52 -18.31
C HIS A 485 -1.03 -8.17 -17.76
N GLU A 486 -1.07 -9.51 -17.72
CA GLU A 486 -2.21 -10.32 -17.29
C GLU A 486 -2.29 -10.46 -15.75
N SER A 487 -1.50 -9.70 -14.99
CA SER A 487 -1.45 -9.76 -13.51
C SER A 487 -0.99 -11.11 -12.94
N GLN A 488 -0.24 -11.89 -13.71
CA GLN A 488 0.26 -13.22 -13.34
C GLN A 488 1.68 -13.18 -12.76
N TYR A 489 2.13 -12.04 -12.25
CA TYR A 489 3.47 -11.88 -11.68
C TYR A 489 3.79 -12.91 -10.57
N MET A 490 2.77 -13.31 -9.81
CA MET A 490 2.93 -14.27 -8.70
C MET A 490 2.97 -15.74 -9.15
N GLU A 491 2.78 -16.03 -10.45
CA GLU A 491 2.96 -17.38 -10.98
C GLU A 491 4.39 -17.86 -10.77
N PRO A 492 4.61 -19.10 -10.26
CA PRO A 492 5.95 -19.61 -10.00
C PRO A 492 6.88 -19.59 -11.21
N VAL A 493 6.34 -19.83 -12.41
CA VAL A 493 7.12 -19.81 -13.68
C VAL A 493 7.78 -18.46 -13.95
N MET A 494 7.27 -17.36 -13.36
CA MET A 494 7.94 -16.06 -13.46
C MET A 494 9.35 -16.08 -12.88
N ARG A 495 9.55 -16.80 -11.78
CA ARG A 495 10.88 -16.95 -11.16
C ARG A 495 11.83 -17.78 -12.03
N ASP A 496 11.30 -18.78 -12.75
CA ASP A 496 12.09 -19.56 -13.70
C ASP A 496 12.53 -18.71 -14.90
N ILE A 497 11.63 -17.88 -15.43
CA ILE A 497 11.91 -16.95 -16.51
C ILE A 497 12.95 -15.90 -16.05
N GLU A 498 12.77 -15.30 -14.89
CA GLU A 498 13.72 -14.33 -14.31
C GLU A 498 15.12 -14.93 -14.15
N ALA A 499 15.23 -16.15 -13.64
CA ALA A 499 16.51 -16.85 -13.52
C ALA A 499 17.18 -17.06 -14.89
N MET A 500 16.42 -17.39 -15.93
CA MET A 500 16.93 -17.54 -17.30
C MET A 500 17.37 -16.18 -17.86
N LEU A 501 16.57 -15.14 -17.71
CA LEU A 501 16.91 -13.78 -18.15
C LEU A 501 18.20 -13.32 -17.47
N GLU A 502 18.30 -13.42 -16.14
CA GLU A 502 19.50 -13.04 -15.38
C GLU A 502 20.74 -13.83 -15.81
N SER A 503 20.61 -15.14 -15.99
CA SER A 503 21.72 -15.99 -16.46
C SER A 503 22.25 -15.55 -17.81
N SER A 504 21.41 -15.03 -18.70
CA SER A 504 21.80 -14.55 -20.03
C SER A 504 22.64 -13.29 -19.99
N GLN A 505 22.59 -12.52 -18.90
CA GLN A 505 23.18 -11.17 -18.83
C GLN A 505 24.65 -11.13 -18.41
N ARG A 506 25.27 -12.26 -18.06
CA ARG A 506 26.66 -12.32 -17.52
C ARG A 506 27.70 -11.62 -18.36
N ASN A 507 27.54 -11.65 -19.69
CA ASN A 507 28.48 -11.08 -20.66
C ASN A 507 27.90 -9.84 -21.38
N VAL A 508 26.74 -9.33 -20.94
CA VAL A 508 26.16 -8.12 -21.50
C VAL A 508 26.77 -6.91 -20.76
N ASN A 509 28.01 -6.58 -21.16
CA ASN A 509 28.81 -5.53 -20.55
C ASN A 509 29.33 -4.60 -21.64
N GLY A 510 29.22 -3.30 -21.47
CA GLY A 510 29.77 -2.32 -22.40
C GLY A 510 29.02 -1.01 -22.42
N LYS A 511 29.50 -0.12 -23.26
CA LYS A 511 28.94 1.21 -23.48
C LYS A 511 28.24 1.24 -24.85
N VAL A 512 27.05 1.84 -24.87
CA VAL A 512 26.28 2.05 -26.11
C VAL A 512 26.11 3.54 -26.31
N THR A 513 26.54 4.02 -27.46
CA THR A 513 26.32 5.41 -27.86
C THR A 513 25.01 5.51 -28.63
N MET A 514 24.13 6.40 -28.17
CA MET A 514 22.84 6.73 -28.78
C MET A 514 22.86 8.18 -29.24
N HIS A 515 22.41 8.44 -30.45
CA HIS A 515 22.26 9.81 -30.98
C HIS A 515 20.81 10.26 -30.85
N LEU A 516 20.59 11.35 -30.13
CA LEU A 516 19.26 11.90 -29.84
C LEU A 516 18.97 13.13 -30.70
N ARG A 517 17.74 13.22 -31.19
CA ARG A 517 17.18 14.39 -31.87
C ARG A 517 15.66 14.46 -31.64
N PRO A 518 15.03 15.58 -31.92
CA PRO A 518 13.59 15.69 -31.68
C PRO A 518 12.77 14.52 -32.23
N TYR A 519 11.98 13.88 -31.37
CA TYR A 519 11.10 12.74 -31.61
C TYR A 519 11.76 11.42 -31.99
N MET A 520 13.10 11.36 -32.06
CA MET A 520 13.76 10.11 -32.46
C MET A 520 15.14 9.93 -31.84
N PHE A 521 15.61 8.69 -31.90
CA PHE A 521 16.98 8.34 -31.56
C PHE A 521 17.48 7.24 -32.50
N GLU A 522 18.79 7.09 -32.57
CA GLU A 522 19.44 5.97 -33.26
C GLU A 522 20.62 5.46 -32.45
N THR A 523 20.91 4.16 -32.59
CA THR A 523 22.08 3.52 -31.99
C THR A 523 23.27 3.73 -32.89
N VAL A 524 24.35 4.31 -32.36
CA VAL A 524 25.54 4.68 -33.13
C VAL A 524 26.61 3.59 -33.04
N GLY A 525 26.90 3.10 -31.82
CA GLY A 525 27.99 2.15 -31.65
C GLY A 525 28.03 1.48 -30.30
N VAL A 526 28.85 0.44 -30.20
CA VAL A 526 29.10 -0.33 -28.98
C VAL A 526 30.58 -0.40 -28.70
N ASP A 527 30.95 -0.16 -27.44
CA ASP A 527 32.29 -0.49 -26.92
C ASP A 527 32.15 -1.54 -25.82
N SER A 528 32.59 -2.77 -26.13
CA SER A 528 32.51 -3.91 -25.22
C SER A 528 33.76 -4.79 -25.34
N LYS A 529 34.22 -5.29 -24.18
CA LYS A 529 35.27 -6.32 -24.13
C LYS A 529 34.71 -7.71 -24.53
N ASP A 530 33.41 -7.90 -24.41
CA ASP A 530 32.70 -9.16 -24.68
C ASP A 530 32.15 -9.22 -26.11
N ASP A 531 32.60 -8.32 -26.99
CA ASP A 531 32.18 -8.18 -28.39
C ASP A 531 32.56 -9.40 -29.25
N LEU A 532 31.57 -10.16 -29.72
CA LEU A 532 31.73 -11.35 -30.52
C LEU A 532 32.01 -11.05 -32.00
N VAL A 533 31.88 -9.82 -32.46
CA VAL A 533 32.26 -9.40 -33.82
C VAL A 533 33.79 -9.35 -33.94
N LYS A 534 34.49 -9.02 -32.84
CA LYS A 534 35.97 -9.06 -32.77
C LYS A 534 36.47 -10.48 -32.63
N THR A 535 36.68 -11.16 -33.74
CA THR A 535 37.16 -12.57 -33.79
C THR A 535 38.48 -12.71 -34.53
N LYS A 536 39.29 -13.70 -34.10
CA LYS A 536 40.53 -14.09 -34.80
C LYS A 536 40.28 -15.04 -35.96
N LEU A 537 39.06 -15.53 -36.14
CA LEU A 537 38.67 -16.51 -37.16
C LEU A 537 38.42 -15.89 -38.53
N GLY A 538 38.24 -14.58 -38.60
CA GLY A 538 38.00 -13.84 -39.84
C GLY A 538 37.18 -12.57 -39.60
N GLU A 539 37.08 -11.75 -40.61
CA GLU A 539 36.25 -10.55 -40.63
C GLU A 539 34.99 -10.76 -41.50
N TYR A 540 33.92 -10.00 -41.22
CA TYR A 540 32.72 -10.08 -42.05
C TYR A 540 33.00 -9.62 -43.49
N GLY A 541 32.62 -10.41 -44.46
CA GLY A 541 32.88 -10.13 -45.89
C GLY A 541 34.21 -10.67 -46.39
N GLU A 542 35.08 -11.21 -45.53
CA GLU A 542 36.34 -11.87 -45.94
C GLU A 542 36.28 -13.39 -45.85
N MET A 543 37.27 -14.05 -46.49
CA MET A 543 37.39 -15.51 -46.37
C MET A 543 37.75 -15.90 -44.94
N GLN A 544 36.97 -16.83 -44.39
CA GLN A 544 37.20 -17.36 -43.06
C GLN A 544 38.53 -18.12 -42.96
N LYS A 545 39.18 -17.99 -41.83
CA LYS A 545 40.46 -18.67 -41.51
C LYS A 545 40.24 -19.92 -40.62
N GLY A 546 39.04 -20.12 -40.13
CA GLY A 546 38.69 -21.22 -39.23
C GLY A 546 38.32 -22.53 -39.94
N TRP A 547 38.02 -22.49 -41.26
CA TRP A 547 37.64 -23.66 -42.04
C TRP A 547 37.97 -23.45 -43.54
N THR A 548 38.05 -24.56 -44.28
CA THR A 548 38.35 -24.58 -45.72
C THR A 548 37.07 -24.59 -46.59
N SER A 549 37.23 -24.23 -47.87
CA SER A 549 36.11 -24.32 -48.83
C SER A 549 35.52 -25.73 -48.97
N GLU A 550 36.35 -26.76 -48.84
CA GLU A 550 35.89 -28.16 -48.93
C GLU A 550 35.08 -28.57 -47.68
N GLU A 551 35.50 -28.13 -46.50
CA GLU A 551 34.72 -28.32 -45.26
C GLU A 551 33.37 -27.60 -45.34
N ALA A 552 33.31 -26.38 -45.87
CA ALA A 552 32.08 -25.64 -46.11
C ALA A 552 31.14 -26.37 -47.07
N LYS A 553 31.66 -26.87 -48.20
CA LYS A 553 30.86 -27.67 -49.16
C LYS A 553 30.31 -28.93 -48.50
N GLY A 554 31.12 -29.65 -47.72
CA GLY A 554 30.68 -30.82 -46.97
C GLY A 554 29.54 -30.50 -46.00
N PHE A 555 29.68 -29.43 -45.21
CA PHE A 555 28.66 -28.95 -44.29
C PHE A 555 27.35 -28.58 -45.00
N ILE A 556 27.42 -27.79 -46.09
CA ILE A 556 26.23 -27.36 -46.86
C ILE A 556 25.51 -28.56 -47.43
N LYS A 557 26.25 -29.58 -47.94
CA LYS A 557 25.68 -30.82 -48.47
C LYS A 557 24.88 -31.57 -47.41
N VAL A 558 25.43 -31.74 -46.21
CA VAL A 558 24.75 -32.39 -45.08
C VAL A 558 23.55 -31.57 -44.61
N LEU A 559 23.71 -30.25 -44.41
CA LEU A 559 22.65 -29.34 -43.97
C LEU A 559 21.45 -29.31 -44.94
N SER A 560 21.70 -29.46 -46.26
CA SER A 560 20.65 -29.47 -47.27
C SER A 560 19.86 -30.80 -47.36
N THR A 561 20.36 -31.89 -46.74
CA THR A 561 19.77 -33.22 -46.85
C THR A 561 18.29 -33.28 -46.44
N PRO A 562 17.84 -32.72 -45.30
CA PRO A 562 16.41 -32.78 -44.92
C PRO A 562 15.49 -32.12 -45.97
N LEU A 563 15.92 -30.97 -46.52
CA LEU A 563 15.16 -30.26 -47.55
C LEU A 563 15.13 -31.04 -48.87
N ARG A 564 16.28 -31.61 -49.26
CA ARG A 564 16.38 -32.46 -50.46
C ARG A 564 15.51 -33.71 -50.37
N VAL A 565 15.43 -34.34 -49.19
CA VAL A 565 14.54 -35.48 -48.93
C VAL A 565 13.08 -35.05 -49.03
N TYR A 566 12.73 -33.90 -48.43
CA TYR A 566 11.38 -33.38 -48.50
C TYR A 566 10.93 -33.17 -49.95
N TYR A 567 11.66 -32.37 -50.71
CA TYR A 567 11.29 -32.06 -52.10
C TYR A 567 11.42 -33.24 -53.04
N ALA A 568 12.26 -34.24 -52.76
CA ALA A 568 12.30 -35.47 -53.55
C ALA A 568 11.06 -36.37 -53.37
N ASN A 569 10.32 -36.20 -52.29
CA ASN A 569 9.12 -37.00 -52.02
C ASN A 569 7.80 -36.21 -52.25
N HIS A 570 7.88 -34.97 -52.74
CA HIS A 570 6.74 -34.10 -52.98
C HIS A 570 6.87 -33.45 -54.39
N ASP A 571 6.62 -34.23 -55.40
CA ASP A 571 6.80 -33.82 -56.81
C ASP A 571 5.92 -32.65 -57.27
N ASP A 572 4.86 -32.33 -56.52
CA ASP A 572 3.90 -31.28 -56.85
C ASP A 572 4.28 -29.90 -56.23
N GLU A 573 5.32 -29.83 -55.37
CA GLU A 573 5.77 -28.60 -54.77
C GLU A 573 6.95 -27.99 -55.53
N THR A 574 6.70 -26.92 -56.26
CA THR A 574 7.75 -26.12 -56.91
C THR A 574 8.27 -25.08 -55.93
N LEU A 575 9.60 -24.96 -55.80
CA LEU A 575 10.29 -23.88 -55.09
C LEU A 575 10.03 -22.52 -55.75
#